data_b84e98ff0cdda7f9a1c5cf4398f67718
#
_entry.id   b84e98ff0cdda7f9a1c5cf4398f67718
#
_cell.length_a   1.000
_cell.length_b   1.000
_cell.length_c   1.000
_cell.angle_alpha   90.00
_cell.angle_beta   90.00
_cell.angle_gamma   90.00
#
_symmetry.space_group_name_H-M   'P 1'
#
loop_
_entity.id
_entity.type
_entity.pdbx_description
1 polymer ?
#
loop_
_entity_poly.entity_id
_entity_poly.type
_entity_poly.pdbx_seq_one_letter_code
_entity_poly.pdbx_strand_id
1 'polypeptide(L)'
;QGTTSSRAVVMDHDANIVSVSQREFEQIYPKPGWVEHDPMEIWASQSSTLVEVLAKADISSDQIAAIGITNQRETAIVWERETGKPIYNAIVWQCRRTADICEQLKRDGLEDYIRDNTGLVVDPYFSGTKVKWILDHVEGSRERAKRGELLFGTVDTWLIWKMTQGRVHVTDYTNASRTMLFNIHDLDWDDKMLDVLDIPRAMLPQVRKSSEVYGQTNIGGKGGTRIPIAGIAGDQQAALFGQLCVKEGMAKNTYGTGCFMLMNTGEKAVKSENGLLTTIACGPSGEVNYALEGAVFMAGASIQWLRDEMKLISDAFDSEYFATKVKDTNGVYVVPAFTGLGAPYWDPYARGAIFGLTRGDR
;
A
#
# COMPACT_ATOMS: atom_id res chain seq x y z
N GLN A 1 -8.81 -1.13 2.92
CA GLN A 1 -8.88 -0.84 1.50
C GLN A 1 -7.70 -1.52 0.80
N GLY A 2 -7.95 -2.53 -0.02
CA GLY A 2 -6.93 -3.29 -0.75
C GLY A 2 -6.70 -2.77 -2.16
N THR A 3 -5.85 -3.47 -2.93
CA THR A 3 -5.52 -3.07 -4.31
C THR A 3 -6.71 -3.23 -5.26
N THR A 4 -7.49 -4.30 -5.12
CA THR A 4 -8.59 -4.64 -6.05
C THR A 4 -9.98 -4.45 -5.47
N SER A 5 -10.09 -4.26 -4.15
CA SER A 5 -11.38 -4.18 -3.47
C SER A 5 -11.33 -3.38 -2.18
N SER A 6 -12.45 -2.79 -1.83
CA SER A 6 -12.72 -2.17 -0.53
C SER A 6 -13.49 -3.16 0.35
N ARG A 7 -13.18 -3.20 1.63
CA ARG A 7 -13.81 -4.11 2.60
C ARG A 7 -14.08 -3.38 3.91
N ALA A 8 -15.22 -3.70 4.53
CA ALA A 8 -15.51 -3.33 5.90
C ALA A 8 -15.82 -4.60 6.70
N VAL A 9 -15.31 -4.66 7.92
CA VAL A 9 -15.49 -5.80 8.84
C VAL A 9 -15.96 -5.25 10.18
N VAL A 10 -17.04 -5.82 10.71
CA VAL A 10 -17.46 -5.59 12.11
C VAL A 10 -16.91 -6.73 12.96
N MET A 11 -16.23 -6.37 14.03
CA MET A 11 -15.69 -7.31 14.99
C MET A 11 -16.21 -6.99 16.40
N ASP A 12 -16.41 -8.00 17.21
CA ASP A 12 -16.73 -7.83 18.63
C ASP A 12 -15.46 -7.67 19.50
N HIS A 13 -15.65 -7.51 20.82
CA HIS A 13 -14.54 -7.36 21.77
C HIS A 13 -13.66 -8.62 21.91
N ASP A 14 -14.16 -9.77 21.52
CA ASP A 14 -13.42 -11.05 21.52
C ASP A 14 -12.73 -11.31 20.19
N ALA A 15 -12.70 -10.31 19.30
CA ALA A 15 -12.14 -10.34 17.95
C ALA A 15 -12.85 -11.33 17.00
N ASN A 16 -14.10 -11.72 17.29
CA ASN A 16 -14.90 -12.49 16.36
C ASN A 16 -15.43 -11.59 15.24
N ILE A 17 -15.41 -12.11 14.02
CA ILE A 17 -16.00 -11.43 12.86
C ILE A 17 -17.53 -11.58 12.92
N VAL A 18 -18.21 -10.46 13.12
CA VAL A 18 -19.68 -10.39 13.16
C VAL A 18 -20.26 -10.26 11.75
N SER A 19 -19.67 -9.40 10.92
CA SER A 19 -20.14 -9.16 9.54
C SER A 19 -19.00 -8.68 8.65
N VAL A 20 -19.14 -8.95 7.35
CA VAL A 20 -18.21 -8.51 6.31
C VAL A 20 -19.00 -7.98 5.11
N SER A 21 -18.56 -6.85 4.57
CA SER A 21 -18.98 -6.34 3.26
C SER A 21 -17.75 -6.02 2.42
N GLN A 22 -17.79 -6.39 1.15
CA GLN A 22 -16.68 -6.17 0.21
C GLN A 22 -17.23 -5.77 -1.15
N ARG A 23 -16.52 -4.85 -1.82
CA ARG A 23 -16.82 -4.42 -3.21
C ARG A 23 -15.52 -4.27 -3.97
N GLU A 24 -15.46 -4.81 -5.15
CA GLU A 24 -14.41 -4.55 -6.13
C GLU A 24 -14.58 -3.16 -6.73
N PHE A 25 -13.51 -2.61 -7.29
CA PHE A 25 -13.49 -1.37 -8.05
C PHE A 25 -12.58 -1.50 -9.26
N GLU A 26 -12.76 -0.58 -10.24
CA GLU A 26 -12.08 -0.65 -11.52
C GLU A 26 -10.56 -0.49 -11.38
N GLN A 27 -9.84 -1.32 -12.13
CA GLN A 27 -8.39 -1.22 -12.31
C GLN A 27 -8.11 -0.55 -13.65
N ILE A 28 -7.39 0.56 -13.68
CA ILE A 28 -7.15 1.36 -14.88
C ILE A 28 -5.72 1.13 -15.36
N TYR A 29 -5.55 0.71 -16.61
CA TYR A 29 -4.25 0.43 -17.24
C TYR A 29 -4.02 1.31 -18.46
N PRO A 30 -3.65 2.61 -18.31
CA PRO A 30 -3.58 3.56 -19.44
C PRO A 30 -2.51 3.23 -20.48
N LYS A 31 -1.40 2.61 -20.03
CA LYS A 31 -0.26 2.20 -20.86
C LYS A 31 0.40 0.94 -20.26
N PRO A 32 1.19 0.20 -21.02
CA PRO A 32 1.95 -0.93 -20.48
C PRO A 32 2.79 -0.54 -19.25
N GLY A 33 2.63 -1.26 -18.14
CA GLY A 33 3.30 -1.00 -16.87
C GLY A 33 2.73 0.17 -16.04
N TRP A 34 1.66 0.83 -16.50
CA TRP A 34 0.95 1.86 -15.76
C TRP A 34 -0.28 1.27 -15.07
N VAL A 35 -0.47 1.61 -13.81
CA VAL A 35 -1.62 1.18 -13.02
C VAL A 35 -2.18 2.37 -12.25
N GLU A 36 -3.47 2.61 -12.38
CA GLU A 36 -4.19 3.72 -11.74
C GLU A 36 -5.50 3.24 -11.13
N HIS A 37 -5.97 3.98 -10.13
CA HIS A 37 -7.33 3.88 -9.59
C HIS A 37 -8.00 5.25 -9.61
N ASP A 38 -9.32 5.29 -9.76
CA ASP A 38 -10.10 6.50 -9.48
C ASP A 38 -10.25 6.67 -7.95
N PRO A 39 -9.68 7.76 -7.36
CA PRO A 39 -9.82 8.00 -5.92
C PRO A 39 -11.28 8.15 -5.46
N MET A 40 -12.16 8.63 -6.35
CA MET A 40 -13.58 8.77 -6.02
C MET A 40 -14.28 7.42 -5.99
N GLU A 41 -13.88 6.47 -6.81
CA GLU A 41 -14.39 5.10 -6.77
C GLU A 41 -13.89 4.34 -5.53
N ILE A 42 -12.61 4.53 -5.15
CA ILE A 42 -12.08 4.04 -3.87
C ILE A 42 -12.97 4.53 -2.71
N TRP A 43 -13.29 5.83 -2.68
CA TRP A 43 -14.16 6.39 -1.65
C TRP A 43 -15.58 5.85 -1.73
N ALA A 44 -16.19 5.79 -2.91
CA ALA A 44 -17.54 5.34 -3.11
C ALA A 44 -17.70 3.87 -2.69
N SER A 45 -16.80 2.99 -3.08
CA SER A 45 -16.82 1.58 -2.71
C SER A 45 -16.60 1.40 -1.20
N GLN A 46 -15.66 2.13 -0.60
CA GLN A 46 -15.41 2.03 0.85
C GLN A 46 -16.56 2.58 1.68
N SER A 47 -17.14 3.72 1.32
CA SER A 47 -18.29 4.28 2.02
C SER A 47 -19.52 3.39 1.93
N SER A 48 -19.73 2.74 0.78
CA SER A 48 -20.80 1.76 0.60
C SER A 48 -20.61 0.53 1.50
N THR A 49 -19.40 -0.02 1.58
CA THR A 49 -19.14 -1.19 2.44
C THR A 49 -19.31 -0.87 3.92
N LEU A 50 -19.00 0.37 4.37
CA LEU A 50 -19.21 0.79 5.75
C LEU A 50 -20.71 0.80 6.13
N VAL A 51 -21.58 1.26 5.25
CA VAL A 51 -23.04 1.26 5.48
C VAL A 51 -23.60 -0.17 5.39
N GLU A 52 -23.18 -0.91 4.38
CA GLU A 52 -23.67 -2.27 4.12
C GLU A 52 -23.30 -3.25 5.23
N VAL A 53 -22.09 -3.16 5.80
CA VAL A 53 -21.64 -4.08 6.85
C VAL A 53 -22.47 -3.94 8.13
N LEU A 54 -22.87 -2.71 8.49
CA LEU A 54 -23.74 -2.44 9.63
C LEU A 54 -25.15 -2.97 9.38
N ALA A 55 -25.70 -2.71 8.19
CA ALA A 55 -27.02 -3.22 7.80
C ALA A 55 -27.09 -4.75 7.79
N LYS A 56 -26.04 -5.42 7.29
CA LYS A 56 -25.95 -6.91 7.32
C LYS A 56 -25.89 -7.48 8.73
N ALA A 57 -25.28 -6.75 9.66
CA ALA A 57 -25.16 -7.18 11.06
C ALA A 57 -26.36 -6.79 11.92
N ASP A 58 -27.30 -6.00 11.38
CA ASP A 58 -28.39 -5.35 12.14
C ASP A 58 -27.87 -4.53 13.32
N ILE A 59 -26.76 -3.78 13.09
CA ILE A 59 -26.07 -2.97 14.08
C ILE A 59 -26.21 -1.50 13.72
N SER A 60 -26.54 -0.68 14.71
CA SER A 60 -26.57 0.78 14.57
C SER A 60 -25.21 1.40 14.84
N SER A 61 -24.98 2.61 14.33
CA SER A 61 -23.68 3.31 14.44
C SER A 61 -23.27 3.66 15.88
N ASP A 62 -24.21 3.75 16.80
CA ASP A 62 -23.96 3.99 18.23
C ASP A 62 -23.41 2.77 18.98
N GLN A 63 -23.49 1.60 18.39
CA GLN A 63 -22.88 0.36 18.90
C GLN A 63 -21.43 0.18 18.48
N ILE A 64 -20.91 1.06 17.59
CA ILE A 64 -19.53 1.00 17.12
C ILE A 64 -18.61 1.84 18.01
N ALA A 65 -17.67 1.19 18.67
CA ALA A 65 -16.74 1.85 19.57
C ALA A 65 -15.69 2.70 18.82
N ALA A 66 -15.13 2.19 17.71
CA ALA A 66 -14.12 2.85 16.92
C ALA A 66 -13.98 2.23 15.51
N ILE A 67 -13.29 2.97 14.63
CA ILE A 67 -12.89 2.49 13.30
C ILE A 67 -11.38 2.44 13.24
N GLY A 68 -10.84 1.28 12.81
CA GLY A 68 -9.47 1.11 12.36
C GLY A 68 -9.40 1.05 10.85
N ILE A 69 -8.37 1.66 10.26
CA ILE A 69 -8.13 1.70 8.82
C ILE A 69 -6.85 0.96 8.50
N THR A 70 -6.92 0.05 7.55
CA THR A 70 -5.77 -0.55 6.91
C THR A 70 -5.90 -0.41 5.39
N ASN A 71 -4.80 -0.24 4.69
CA ASN A 71 -4.83 0.13 3.28
C ASN A 71 -3.65 -0.45 2.50
N GLN A 72 -3.85 -0.61 1.19
CA GLN A 72 -2.74 -0.74 0.24
C GLN A 72 -1.80 0.45 0.42
N ARG A 73 -0.50 0.17 0.58
CA ARG A 73 0.51 1.19 0.83
C ARG A 73 0.97 1.85 -0.47
N GLU A 74 1.75 2.89 -0.38
CA GLU A 74 2.50 3.61 -1.44
C GLU A 74 1.65 4.24 -2.55
N THR A 75 0.41 3.83 -2.74
CA THR A 75 -0.51 4.42 -3.72
C THR A 75 -0.71 5.90 -3.42
N ALA A 76 -0.36 6.77 -4.38
CA ALA A 76 -0.28 8.20 -4.20
C ALA A 76 -1.51 8.92 -4.78
N ILE A 77 -2.13 9.77 -3.97
CA ILE A 77 -3.29 10.59 -4.35
C ILE A 77 -2.97 12.06 -4.08
N VAL A 78 -3.29 12.92 -5.04
CA VAL A 78 -3.17 14.39 -4.89
C VAL A 78 -4.53 15.01 -5.20
N TRP A 79 -5.00 15.89 -4.30
CA TRP A 79 -6.31 16.52 -4.44
C TRP A 79 -6.33 17.97 -3.99
N GLU A 80 -7.34 18.69 -4.40
CA GLU A 80 -7.57 20.08 -4.00
C GLU A 80 -8.05 20.16 -2.54
N ARG A 81 -7.41 21.00 -1.75
CA ARG A 81 -7.75 21.20 -0.32
C ARG A 81 -9.18 21.71 -0.14
N GLU A 82 -9.62 22.62 -0.98
CA GLU A 82 -10.92 23.26 -0.85
C GLU A 82 -12.07 22.37 -1.29
N THR A 83 -11.93 21.72 -2.45
CA THR A 83 -13.03 20.97 -3.08
C THR A 83 -12.98 19.48 -2.79
N GLY A 84 -11.81 18.95 -2.40
CA GLY A 84 -11.57 17.53 -2.29
C GLY A 84 -11.58 16.79 -3.62
N LYS A 85 -11.42 17.52 -4.74
CA LYS A 85 -11.36 16.92 -6.07
C LYS A 85 -9.93 16.44 -6.36
N PRO A 86 -9.73 15.15 -6.69
CA PRO A 86 -8.45 14.66 -7.17
C PRO A 86 -8.04 15.39 -8.44
N ILE A 87 -6.76 15.78 -8.53
CA ILE A 87 -6.22 16.44 -9.74
C ILE A 87 -5.73 15.44 -10.79
N TYR A 88 -5.54 14.19 -10.37
CA TYR A 88 -5.16 13.06 -11.20
C TYR A 88 -5.67 11.76 -10.56
N ASN A 89 -5.72 10.66 -11.32
CA ASN A 89 -5.98 9.34 -10.76
C ASN A 89 -4.92 8.96 -9.72
N ALA A 90 -5.28 8.12 -8.76
CA ALA A 90 -4.33 7.53 -7.84
C ALA A 90 -3.31 6.69 -8.61
N ILE A 91 -2.01 6.97 -8.44
CA ILE A 91 -0.95 6.15 -9.04
C ILE A 91 -0.64 5.01 -8.10
N VAL A 92 -0.95 3.79 -8.53
CA VAL A 92 -0.91 2.58 -7.71
C VAL A 92 0.54 2.14 -7.45
N TRP A 93 0.79 1.47 -6.34
CA TRP A 93 2.09 0.94 -5.93
C TRP A 93 2.75 0.05 -7.01
N GLN A 94 1.96 -0.65 -7.81
CA GLN A 94 2.42 -1.51 -8.92
C GLN A 94 2.90 -0.74 -10.15
N CYS A 95 2.57 0.56 -10.25
CA CYS A 95 2.84 1.37 -11.43
C CYS A 95 4.34 1.63 -11.63
N ARG A 96 4.86 1.40 -12.84
CA ARG A 96 6.29 1.54 -13.19
C ARG A 96 6.63 2.84 -13.93
N ARG A 97 5.67 3.77 -14.11
CA ARG A 97 5.85 5.00 -14.90
C ARG A 97 6.96 5.92 -14.41
N THR A 98 7.36 5.81 -13.15
CA THR A 98 8.38 6.67 -12.54
C THR A 98 9.77 6.05 -12.55
N ALA A 99 9.99 4.98 -13.32
CA ALA A 99 11.30 4.32 -13.43
C ALA A 99 12.41 5.31 -13.85
N ASP A 100 12.13 6.21 -14.80
CA ASP A 100 13.10 7.22 -15.26
C ASP A 100 13.50 8.20 -14.15
N ILE A 101 12.56 8.57 -13.27
CA ILE A 101 12.84 9.41 -12.09
C ILE A 101 13.76 8.63 -11.13
N CYS A 102 13.48 7.35 -10.92
CA CYS A 102 14.36 6.49 -10.10
C CYS A 102 15.77 6.39 -10.67
N GLU A 103 15.92 6.19 -11.98
CA GLU A 103 17.22 6.16 -12.63
C GLU A 103 17.96 7.51 -12.51
N GLN A 104 17.24 8.63 -12.51
CA GLN A 104 17.85 9.94 -12.26
C GLN A 104 18.37 10.04 -10.82
N LEU A 105 17.59 9.63 -9.81
CA LEU A 105 18.02 9.62 -8.41
C LEU A 105 19.28 8.77 -8.19
N LYS A 106 19.39 7.63 -8.89
CA LYS A 106 20.60 6.78 -8.86
C LYS A 106 21.80 7.48 -9.48
N ARG A 107 21.63 8.08 -10.67
CA ARG A 107 22.70 8.86 -11.32
C ARG A 107 23.19 10.03 -10.47
N ASP A 108 22.30 10.63 -9.69
CA ASP A 108 22.62 11.72 -8.77
C ASP A 108 23.29 11.22 -7.46
N GLY A 109 23.51 9.90 -7.33
CA GLY A 109 24.20 9.29 -6.20
C GLY A 109 23.40 9.27 -4.89
N LEU A 110 22.08 9.23 -4.97
CA LEU A 110 21.20 9.32 -3.80
C LEU A 110 20.81 7.96 -3.20
N GLU A 111 21.24 6.85 -3.77
CA GLU A 111 20.86 5.50 -3.32
C GLU A 111 21.18 5.25 -1.86
N ASP A 112 22.42 5.54 -1.44
CA ASP A 112 22.83 5.33 -0.05
C ASP A 112 22.08 6.27 0.90
N TYR A 113 21.90 7.54 0.52
CA TYR A 113 21.14 8.48 1.33
C TYR A 113 19.69 8.01 1.55
N ILE A 114 19.00 7.61 0.47
CA ILE A 114 17.62 7.13 0.54
C ILE A 114 17.57 5.89 1.43
N ARG A 115 18.47 4.94 1.21
CA ARG A 115 18.52 3.71 1.99
C ARG A 115 18.76 3.96 3.48
N ASP A 116 19.70 4.84 3.80
CA ASP A 116 20.08 5.11 5.18
C ASP A 116 19.03 5.90 5.95
N ASN A 117 18.33 6.84 5.32
CA ASN A 117 17.38 7.72 6.00
C ASN A 117 15.91 7.24 5.89
N THR A 118 15.54 6.58 4.81
CA THR A 118 14.16 6.12 4.61
C THR A 118 13.98 4.62 4.80
N GLY A 119 15.07 3.83 4.84
CA GLY A 119 15.05 2.37 4.88
C GLY A 119 14.69 1.71 3.55
N LEU A 120 14.43 2.50 2.50
CA LEU A 120 13.94 2.03 1.22
C LEU A 120 15.06 1.98 0.17
N VAL A 121 14.80 1.30 -0.93
CA VAL A 121 15.61 1.37 -2.14
C VAL A 121 15.00 2.36 -3.14
N VAL A 122 15.75 2.77 -4.15
CA VAL A 122 15.25 3.63 -5.23
C VAL A 122 14.46 2.78 -6.22
N ASP A 123 13.14 2.78 -6.09
CA ASP A 123 12.23 2.00 -6.93
C ASP A 123 10.90 2.75 -7.15
N PRO A 124 10.26 2.60 -8.34
CA PRO A 124 8.93 3.17 -8.63
C PRO A 124 7.82 2.72 -7.66
N TYR A 125 8.06 1.72 -6.85
CA TYR A 125 7.13 1.19 -5.85
C TYR A 125 6.64 2.27 -4.88
N PHE A 126 7.53 3.16 -4.43
CA PHE A 126 7.27 4.11 -3.35
C PHE A 126 6.59 5.41 -3.83
N SER A 127 5.94 6.13 -2.89
CA SER A 127 5.04 7.24 -3.23
C SER A 127 5.74 8.47 -3.81
N GLY A 128 6.95 8.81 -3.33
CA GLY A 128 7.59 10.10 -3.60
C GLY A 128 7.76 10.42 -5.09
N THR A 129 8.24 9.43 -5.87
CA THR A 129 8.41 9.59 -7.32
C THR A 129 7.07 9.75 -8.05
N LYS A 130 5.98 9.15 -7.53
CA LYS A 130 4.62 9.30 -8.09
C LYS A 130 4.06 10.70 -7.86
N VAL A 131 4.28 11.25 -6.65
CA VAL A 131 3.90 12.64 -6.32
C VAL A 131 4.64 13.60 -7.23
N LYS A 132 5.97 13.45 -7.37
CA LYS A 132 6.78 14.24 -8.30
C LYS A 132 6.20 14.16 -9.71
N TRP A 133 5.91 12.96 -10.20
CA TRP A 133 5.36 12.74 -11.53
C TRP A 133 4.03 13.51 -11.74
N ILE A 134 3.12 13.46 -10.76
CA ILE A 134 1.84 14.21 -10.83
C ILE A 134 2.11 15.71 -10.92
N LEU A 135 3.01 16.24 -10.07
CA LEU A 135 3.34 17.68 -10.06
C LEU A 135 4.08 18.12 -11.32
N ASP A 136 4.79 17.24 -12.00
CA ASP A 136 5.47 17.55 -13.26
C ASP A 136 4.52 17.50 -14.48
N HIS A 137 3.41 16.72 -14.41
CA HIS A 137 2.56 16.45 -15.57
C HIS A 137 1.18 17.13 -15.50
N VAL A 138 0.73 17.54 -14.32
CA VAL A 138 -0.53 18.30 -14.19
C VAL A 138 -0.19 19.79 -14.18
N GLU A 139 -0.63 20.51 -15.20
CA GLU A 139 -0.31 21.92 -15.40
C GLU A 139 -0.65 22.78 -14.17
N GLY A 140 0.29 23.61 -13.74
CA GLY A 140 0.16 24.53 -12.60
C GLY A 140 0.08 23.87 -11.23
N SER A 141 0.10 22.53 -11.14
CA SER A 141 -0.07 21.81 -9.88
C SER A 141 1.05 22.11 -8.88
N ARG A 142 2.29 22.21 -9.31
CA ARG A 142 3.43 22.50 -8.44
C ARG A 142 3.31 23.84 -7.74
N GLU A 143 2.94 24.89 -8.47
CA GLU A 143 2.74 26.22 -7.89
C GLU A 143 1.52 26.25 -6.94
N ARG A 144 0.48 25.52 -7.28
CA ARG A 144 -0.68 25.32 -6.39
C ARG A 144 -0.29 24.58 -5.12
N ALA A 145 0.55 23.56 -5.22
CA ALA A 145 1.07 22.83 -4.07
C ALA A 145 1.93 23.74 -3.16
N LYS A 146 2.80 24.58 -3.73
CA LYS A 146 3.59 25.56 -2.98
C LYS A 146 2.72 26.57 -2.21
N ARG A 147 1.56 26.94 -2.77
CA ARG A 147 0.58 27.80 -2.09
C ARG A 147 -0.30 27.07 -1.08
N GLY A 148 -0.11 25.74 -0.89
CA GLY A 148 -0.90 24.93 0.03
C GLY A 148 -2.32 24.62 -0.45
N GLU A 149 -2.61 24.80 -1.73
CA GLU A 149 -3.92 24.53 -2.33
C GLU A 149 -4.14 23.03 -2.62
N LEU A 150 -3.07 22.27 -2.70
CA LEU A 150 -3.10 20.82 -2.94
C LEU A 150 -2.67 20.04 -1.71
N LEU A 151 -3.27 18.88 -1.53
CA LEU A 151 -2.91 17.90 -0.52
C LEU A 151 -2.45 16.61 -1.18
N PHE A 152 -1.48 15.95 -0.54
CA PHE A 152 -1.04 14.61 -0.83
C PHE A 152 -1.46 13.66 0.29
N GLY A 153 -1.74 12.43 -0.05
CA GLY A 153 -1.87 11.32 0.89
C GLY A 153 -1.77 9.97 0.22
N THR A 154 -1.45 8.99 1.02
CA THR A 154 -1.72 7.59 0.72
C THR A 154 -3.21 7.30 0.96
N VAL A 155 -3.66 6.08 0.68
CA VAL A 155 -5.10 5.76 0.70
C VAL A 155 -5.73 5.97 2.09
N ASP A 156 -5.01 5.69 3.17
CA ASP A 156 -5.46 5.98 4.54
C ASP A 156 -5.79 7.46 4.74
N THR A 157 -4.87 8.33 4.33
CA THR A 157 -5.05 9.80 4.42
C THR A 157 -6.27 10.25 3.62
N TRP A 158 -6.42 9.75 2.41
CA TRP A 158 -7.58 10.04 1.56
C TRP A 158 -8.89 9.62 2.23
N LEU A 159 -8.97 8.40 2.75
CA LEU A 159 -10.17 7.89 3.42
C LEU A 159 -10.50 8.72 4.66
N ILE A 160 -9.53 9.02 5.52
CA ILE A 160 -9.75 9.84 6.72
C ILE A 160 -10.21 11.25 6.34
N TRP A 161 -9.56 11.85 5.34
CA TRP A 161 -9.96 13.17 4.86
C TRP A 161 -11.41 13.19 4.37
N LYS A 162 -11.84 12.17 3.60
CA LYS A 162 -13.23 12.00 3.15
C LYS A 162 -14.17 11.73 4.33
N MET A 163 -13.84 10.80 5.21
CA MET A 163 -14.65 10.44 6.39
C MET A 163 -14.84 11.60 7.35
N THR A 164 -13.86 12.48 7.48
CA THR A 164 -13.90 13.66 8.32
C THR A 164 -14.38 14.92 7.60
N GLN A 165 -14.82 14.81 6.34
CA GLN A 165 -15.30 15.94 5.53
C GLN A 165 -14.26 17.07 5.42
N GLY A 166 -13.01 16.71 5.14
CA GLY A 166 -11.91 17.65 4.93
C GLY A 166 -11.28 18.24 6.19
N ARG A 167 -11.67 17.79 7.39
CA ARG A 167 -11.18 18.38 8.65
C ARG A 167 -9.86 17.80 9.13
N VAL A 168 -9.51 16.56 8.73
CA VAL A 168 -8.33 15.86 9.23
C VAL A 168 -7.49 15.40 8.05
N HIS A 169 -6.22 15.83 8.03
CA HIS A 169 -5.22 15.47 7.02
C HIS A 169 -4.02 14.83 7.73
N VAL A 170 -4.09 13.52 7.92
CA VAL A 170 -3.11 12.74 8.68
C VAL A 170 -2.78 11.43 7.98
N THR A 171 -1.61 10.90 8.28
CA THR A 171 -1.19 9.52 8.03
C THR A 171 -0.52 8.97 9.29
N ASP A 172 -0.20 7.68 9.30
CA ASP A 172 0.56 7.09 10.38
C ASP A 172 2.02 6.82 9.97
N TYR A 173 2.86 6.48 10.96
CA TYR A 173 4.27 6.16 10.72
C TYR A 173 4.46 4.99 9.74
N THR A 174 3.58 3.99 9.76
CA THR A 174 3.73 2.82 8.89
C THR A 174 3.52 3.16 7.41
N ASN A 175 2.53 4.00 7.10
CA ASN A 175 2.30 4.50 5.74
C ASN A 175 3.35 5.56 5.33
N ALA A 176 3.69 6.49 6.22
CA ALA A 176 4.70 7.52 5.95
C ALA A 176 6.06 6.89 5.57
N SER A 177 6.47 5.83 6.26
CA SER A 177 7.73 5.11 5.98
C SER A 177 7.78 4.45 4.60
N ARG A 178 6.66 4.40 3.87
CA ARG A 178 6.57 3.83 2.52
C ARG A 178 6.63 4.88 1.40
N THR A 179 6.82 6.13 1.75
CA THR A 179 6.71 7.23 0.79
C THR A 179 8.04 7.61 0.10
N MET A 180 9.18 7.20 0.60
CA MET A 180 10.52 7.71 0.23
C MET A 180 10.72 9.20 0.58
N LEU A 181 9.78 9.78 1.32
CA LEU A 181 9.79 11.18 1.76
C LEU A 181 9.97 11.31 3.27
N PHE A 182 10.04 10.19 3.99
CA PHE A 182 9.99 10.15 5.45
C PHE A 182 11.28 9.57 6.02
N ASN A 183 11.88 10.30 6.96
CA ASN A 183 13.06 9.84 7.69
C ASN A 183 12.62 8.93 8.85
N ILE A 184 12.98 7.66 8.77
CA ILE A 184 12.56 6.65 9.76
C ILE A 184 13.29 6.77 11.10
N HIS A 185 14.35 7.54 11.20
CA HIS A 185 15.11 7.79 12.44
C HIS A 185 14.60 9.02 13.16
N ASP A 186 14.36 10.12 12.42
CA ASP A 186 13.85 11.38 12.96
C ASP A 186 12.34 11.36 13.17
N LEU A 187 11.64 10.40 12.55
CA LEU A 187 10.18 10.25 12.56
C LEU A 187 9.45 11.50 12.04
N ASP A 188 10.00 12.12 11.02
CA ASP A 188 9.44 13.29 10.32
C ASP A 188 9.72 13.21 8.82
N TRP A 189 9.07 14.07 8.05
CA TRP A 189 9.34 14.23 6.63
C TRP A 189 10.78 14.68 6.40
N ASP A 190 11.45 14.05 5.45
CA ASP A 190 12.85 14.30 5.11
C ASP A 190 12.98 15.50 4.17
N ASP A 191 13.44 16.65 4.69
CA ASP A 191 13.54 17.90 3.93
C ASP A 191 14.45 17.75 2.69
N LYS A 192 15.54 16.97 2.76
CA LYS A 192 16.39 16.74 1.60
C LYS A 192 15.67 15.97 0.51
N MET A 193 14.86 14.95 0.86
CA MET A 193 14.08 14.23 -0.13
C MET A 193 12.97 15.10 -0.73
N LEU A 194 12.36 15.97 0.07
CA LEU A 194 11.38 16.95 -0.43
C LEU A 194 12.01 17.91 -1.42
N ASP A 195 13.20 18.42 -1.13
CA ASP A 195 13.94 19.33 -2.01
C ASP A 195 14.35 18.63 -3.32
N VAL A 196 14.92 17.42 -3.23
CA VAL A 196 15.35 16.63 -4.39
C VAL A 196 14.20 16.31 -5.34
N LEU A 197 13.04 15.97 -4.79
CA LEU A 197 11.85 15.66 -5.60
C LEU A 197 10.99 16.90 -5.90
N ASP A 198 11.38 18.08 -5.40
CA ASP A 198 10.64 19.35 -5.48
C ASP A 198 9.16 19.18 -5.08
N ILE A 199 8.96 18.57 -3.88
CA ILE A 199 7.65 18.35 -3.28
C ILE A 199 7.45 19.33 -2.13
N PRO A 200 6.50 20.25 -2.21
CA PRO A 200 6.25 21.22 -1.14
C PRO A 200 5.75 20.56 0.14
N ARG A 201 6.41 20.82 1.28
CA ARG A 201 6.01 20.30 2.60
C ARG A 201 4.56 20.65 2.96
N ALA A 202 4.05 21.78 2.46
CA ALA A 202 2.67 22.25 2.71
C ALA A 202 1.57 21.29 2.24
N MET A 203 1.89 20.38 1.32
CA MET A 203 0.93 19.38 0.81
C MET A 203 0.94 18.06 1.58
N LEU A 204 1.87 17.86 2.51
CA LEU A 204 2.04 16.60 3.22
C LEU A 204 1.12 16.50 4.44
N PRO A 205 0.61 15.29 4.77
CA PRO A 205 -0.19 15.07 5.96
C PRO A 205 0.66 15.15 7.24
N GLN A 206 0.01 15.45 8.36
CA GLN A 206 0.62 15.26 9.67
C GLN A 206 0.82 13.76 9.93
N VAL A 207 2.03 13.37 10.32
CA VAL A 207 2.33 11.97 10.69
C VAL A 207 2.05 11.76 12.17
N ARG A 208 1.33 10.70 12.50
CA ARG A 208 0.89 10.38 13.85
C ARG A 208 1.10 8.90 14.17
N LYS A 209 0.86 8.52 15.43
CA LYS A 209 0.97 7.11 15.85
C LYS A 209 -0.10 6.26 15.18
N SER A 210 0.16 4.97 15.00
CA SER A 210 -0.79 4.01 14.41
C SER A 210 -2.03 3.77 15.28
N SER A 211 -1.94 3.98 16.58
CA SER A 211 -3.05 3.86 17.55
C SER A 211 -3.26 5.19 18.28
N GLU A 212 -4.23 5.96 17.82
CA GLU A 212 -4.56 7.29 18.31
C GLU A 212 -5.91 7.74 17.76
N VAL A 213 -6.67 8.55 18.47
CA VAL A 213 -7.89 9.15 17.93
C VAL A 213 -7.54 10.31 16.99
N TYR A 214 -7.72 10.12 15.70
CA TYR A 214 -7.37 11.11 14.67
C TYR A 214 -8.51 12.10 14.39
N GLY A 215 -9.73 11.63 14.53
CA GLY A 215 -10.94 12.39 14.26
C GLY A 215 -12.18 11.53 14.45
N GLN A 216 -13.32 12.04 14.02
CA GLN A 216 -14.60 11.36 14.11
C GLN A 216 -15.33 11.41 12.78
N THR A 217 -16.08 10.35 12.46
CA THR A 217 -16.94 10.26 11.29
C THR A 217 -18.37 9.93 11.69
N ASN A 218 -19.32 10.23 10.80
CA ASN A 218 -20.70 9.78 10.91
C ASN A 218 -20.97 8.75 9.80
N ILE A 219 -21.32 7.53 10.18
CA ILE A 219 -21.86 6.53 9.27
C ILE A 219 -23.37 6.58 9.38
N GLY A 220 -24.07 6.76 8.25
CA GLY A 220 -25.55 6.83 8.24
C GLY A 220 -26.16 8.23 8.15
N GLY A 221 -25.36 9.29 7.93
CA GLY A 221 -25.83 10.63 7.57
C GLY A 221 -26.09 11.58 8.74
N LYS A 222 -26.89 12.63 8.50
CA LYS A 222 -27.19 13.68 9.48
C LYS A 222 -27.95 13.10 10.68
N GLY A 223 -27.38 13.25 11.89
CA GLY A 223 -27.97 12.78 13.15
C GLY A 223 -27.40 11.46 13.68
N GLY A 224 -26.50 10.82 12.94
CA GLY A 224 -25.80 9.61 13.40
C GLY A 224 -24.78 9.90 14.50
N THR A 225 -24.45 8.88 15.30
CA THR A 225 -23.42 8.93 16.32
C THR A 225 -22.05 9.19 15.68
N ARG A 226 -21.24 10.02 16.33
CA ARG A 226 -19.87 10.27 15.92
C ARG A 226 -18.98 9.11 16.36
N ILE A 227 -18.44 8.38 15.40
CA ILE A 227 -17.56 7.24 15.65
C ILE A 227 -16.11 7.71 15.55
N PRO A 228 -15.25 7.47 16.57
CA PRO A 228 -13.84 7.81 16.48
C PRO A 228 -13.11 6.94 15.44
N ILE A 229 -12.22 7.55 14.67
CA ILE A 229 -11.23 6.87 13.85
C ILE A 229 -9.98 6.78 14.70
N ALA A 230 -9.61 5.56 15.15
CA ALA A 230 -8.64 5.37 16.23
C ALA A 230 -7.48 4.43 15.89
N GLY A 231 -7.40 3.94 14.65
CA GLY A 231 -6.30 3.11 14.19
C GLY A 231 -6.01 3.31 12.71
N ILE A 232 -4.73 3.42 12.37
CA ILE A 232 -4.23 3.42 10.99
C ILE A 232 -3.00 2.52 10.93
N ALA A 233 -2.95 1.65 9.94
CA ALA A 233 -1.73 0.92 9.61
C ALA A 233 -1.73 0.51 8.14
N GLY A 234 -0.57 0.55 7.49
CA GLY A 234 -0.39 -0.08 6.19
C GLY A 234 -0.73 -1.58 6.25
N ASP A 235 -1.26 -2.14 5.18
CA ASP A 235 -1.81 -3.49 5.15
C ASP A 235 -0.85 -4.58 5.66
N GLN A 236 0.42 -4.47 5.31
CA GLN A 236 1.43 -5.44 5.72
C GLN A 236 1.83 -5.29 7.19
N GLN A 237 1.86 -4.06 7.70
CA GLN A 237 2.09 -3.78 9.11
C GLN A 237 0.89 -4.17 9.96
N ALA A 238 -0.33 -3.92 9.48
CA ALA A 238 -1.56 -4.39 10.13
C ALA A 238 -1.58 -5.93 10.21
N ALA A 239 -1.16 -6.63 9.15
CA ALA A 239 -1.04 -8.08 9.15
C ALA A 239 0.03 -8.58 10.13
N LEU A 240 1.19 -7.92 10.22
CA LEU A 240 2.24 -8.25 11.20
C LEU A 240 1.71 -8.15 12.63
N PHE A 241 1.02 -7.05 12.94
CA PHE A 241 0.39 -6.83 14.23
C PHE A 241 -0.74 -7.83 14.50
N GLY A 242 -1.63 -8.05 13.53
CA GLY A 242 -2.76 -8.96 13.64
C GLY A 242 -2.37 -10.43 13.83
N GLN A 243 -1.19 -10.83 13.34
CA GLN A 243 -0.58 -12.14 13.59
C GLN A 243 0.20 -12.18 14.92
N LEU A 244 0.07 -11.13 15.74
CA LEU A 244 0.77 -10.99 17.03
C LEU A 244 2.29 -11.06 16.91
N CYS A 245 2.86 -10.68 15.77
CA CYS A 245 4.31 -10.62 15.57
C CYS A 245 4.87 -9.32 16.17
N VAL A 246 4.68 -9.13 17.48
CA VAL A 246 4.99 -7.91 18.22
C VAL A 246 6.34 -7.95 18.95
N LYS A 247 7.06 -9.06 18.85
CA LYS A 247 8.41 -9.22 19.44
C LYS A 247 9.46 -9.33 18.35
N GLU A 248 10.68 -8.89 18.67
CA GLU A 248 11.85 -9.04 17.80
C GLU A 248 12.02 -10.49 17.34
N GLY A 249 12.27 -10.68 16.03
CA GLY A 249 12.44 -11.97 15.37
C GLY A 249 11.14 -12.65 14.96
N MET A 250 9.97 -12.18 15.40
CA MET A 250 8.70 -12.71 14.92
C MET A 250 8.40 -12.20 13.51
N ALA A 251 7.93 -13.11 12.65
CA ALA A 251 7.69 -12.82 11.26
C ALA A 251 6.34 -13.36 10.77
N LYS A 252 5.78 -12.68 9.79
CA LYS A 252 4.63 -13.16 9.03
C LYS A 252 4.96 -13.15 7.53
N ASN A 253 4.30 -13.99 6.76
CA ASN A 253 4.29 -13.90 5.31
C ASN A 253 2.85 -13.86 4.80
N THR A 254 2.51 -12.83 4.03
CA THR A 254 1.21 -12.72 3.36
C THR A 254 1.34 -13.31 1.97
N TYR A 255 0.52 -14.31 1.67
CA TYR A 255 0.38 -14.90 0.34
C TYR A 255 -0.90 -14.35 -0.31
N GLY A 256 -0.74 -13.48 -1.28
CA GLY A 256 -1.83 -12.87 -2.05
C GLY A 256 -1.44 -12.73 -3.52
N THR A 257 -1.80 -11.63 -4.15
CA THR A 257 -1.34 -11.25 -5.50
C THR A 257 0.19 -11.34 -5.59
N GLY A 258 0.87 -10.71 -4.62
CA GLY A 258 2.29 -10.92 -4.32
C GLY A 258 2.47 -11.62 -2.98
N CYS A 259 3.73 -11.82 -2.57
CA CYS A 259 4.10 -12.27 -1.23
C CYS A 259 4.89 -11.17 -0.53
N PHE A 260 4.51 -10.90 0.72
CA PHE A 260 5.16 -9.88 1.52
C PHE A 260 5.50 -10.45 2.90
N MET A 261 6.79 -10.69 3.11
CA MET A 261 7.32 -11.15 4.39
C MET A 261 7.78 -9.94 5.21
N LEU A 262 7.29 -9.82 6.43
CA LEU A 262 7.78 -8.84 7.39
C LEU A 262 8.28 -9.55 8.64
N MET A 263 9.44 -9.12 9.16
CA MET A 263 9.99 -9.57 10.43
C MET A 263 10.20 -8.37 11.35
N ASN A 264 9.59 -8.41 12.52
CA ASN A 264 9.76 -7.39 13.56
C ASN A 264 11.22 -7.37 14.04
N THR A 265 11.85 -6.20 14.06
CA THR A 265 13.23 -5.99 14.54
C THR A 265 13.30 -5.18 15.84
N GLY A 266 12.15 -4.99 16.51
CA GLY A 266 12.03 -4.22 17.74
C GLY A 266 12.30 -2.73 17.52
N GLU A 267 13.02 -2.11 18.43
CA GLU A 267 13.34 -0.67 18.40
C GLU A 267 14.50 -0.30 17.44
N LYS A 268 15.06 -1.29 16.74
CA LYS A 268 16.23 -1.09 15.88
C LYS A 268 15.84 -1.09 14.41
N ALA A 269 16.19 -0.01 13.71
CA ALA A 269 16.16 0.06 12.25
C ALA A 269 17.33 -0.75 11.69
N VAL A 270 17.11 -2.02 11.38
CA VAL A 270 18.14 -2.92 10.84
C VAL A 270 18.31 -2.68 9.35
N LYS A 271 19.53 -2.32 8.93
CA LYS A 271 19.88 -2.22 7.50
C LYS A 271 20.22 -3.60 6.95
N SER A 272 19.51 -4.03 5.91
CA SER A 272 19.79 -5.30 5.24
C SER A 272 20.91 -5.15 4.21
N GLU A 273 21.83 -6.11 4.16
CA GLU A 273 22.85 -6.23 3.10
C GLU A 273 22.34 -7.08 1.91
N ASN A 274 21.16 -7.69 2.03
CA ASN A 274 20.60 -8.63 1.06
C ASN A 274 19.37 -8.07 0.33
N GLY A 275 19.26 -6.76 0.16
CA GLY A 275 18.20 -6.12 -0.63
C GLY A 275 16.82 -6.11 0.03
N LEU A 276 16.71 -6.40 1.33
CA LEU A 276 15.45 -6.21 2.06
C LEU A 276 15.27 -4.73 2.43
N LEU A 277 14.02 -4.33 2.61
CA LEU A 277 13.67 -2.99 3.06
C LEU A 277 13.64 -2.92 4.58
N THR A 278 13.93 -1.74 5.13
CA THR A 278 13.62 -1.39 6.51
C THR A 278 12.39 -0.50 6.51
N THR A 279 11.40 -0.83 7.32
CA THR A 279 10.14 -0.09 7.40
C THR A 279 9.71 0.06 8.87
N ILE A 280 8.76 0.95 9.13
CA ILE A 280 8.20 1.12 10.46
C ILE A 280 7.03 0.15 10.65
N ALA A 281 6.96 -0.46 11.82
CA ALA A 281 5.88 -1.30 12.30
C ALA A 281 5.31 -0.73 13.61
N CYS A 282 4.17 -1.28 14.05
CA CYS A 282 3.57 -0.92 15.33
C CYS A 282 4.03 -1.90 16.40
N GLY A 283 4.42 -1.39 17.55
CA GLY A 283 4.56 -2.18 18.78
C GLY A 283 3.22 -2.42 19.47
N PRO A 284 3.20 -3.29 20.51
CA PRO A 284 1.96 -3.72 21.16
C PRO A 284 1.18 -2.60 21.86
N SER A 285 1.83 -1.50 22.24
CA SER A 285 1.21 -0.33 22.86
C SER A 285 1.10 0.87 21.90
N GLY A 286 1.30 0.64 20.58
CA GLY A 286 1.27 1.70 19.56
C GLY A 286 2.58 2.48 19.44
N GLU A 287 3.65 2.04 20.11
CA GLU A 287 5.00 2.58 19.95
C GLU A 287 5.58 2.22 18.58
N VAL A 288 6.59 2.97 18.16
CA VAL A 288 7.31 2.71 16.91
C VAL A 288 8.23 1.52 17.09
N ASN A 289 8.00 0.47 16.31
CA ASN A 289 8.93 -0.61 16.06
C ASN A 289 9.37 -0.57 14.61
N TYR A 290 10.43 -1.31 14.29
CA TYR A 290 10.90 -1.48 12.92
C TYR A 290 10.68 -2.91 12.44
N ALA A 291 10.70 -3.09 11.13
CA ALA A 291 10.63 -4.40 10.50
C ALA A 291 11.52 -4.45 9.25
N LEU A 292 12.08 -5.63 8.99
CA LEU A 292 12.61 -5.97 7.67
C LEU A 292 11.49 -6.49 6.78
N GLU A 293 11.47 -6.07 5.52
CA GLU A 293 10.48 -6.50 4.53
C GLU A 293 11.14 -7.07 3.28
N GLY A 294 10.71 -8.28 2.89
CA GLY A 294 10.94 -8.86 1.58
C GLY A 294 9.64 -8.78 0.75
N ALA A 295 9.71 -8.14 -0.41
CA ALA A 295 8.57 -7.95 -1.31
C ALA A 295 8.77 -8.77 -2.59
N VAL A 296 7.87 -9.72 -2.86
CA VAL A 296 7.76 -10.48 -4.10
C VAL A 296 6.47 -10.08 -4.80
N PHE A 297 6.58 -9.39 -5.94
CA PHE A 297 5.43 -8.75 -6.58
C PHE A 297 4.44 -9.72 -7.23
N MET A 298 4.92 -10.90 -7.64
CA MET A 298 4.12 -11.89 -8.36
C MET A 298 4.12 -13.23 -7.62
N ALA A 299 2.99 -13.59 -7.04
CA ALA A 299 2.77 -14.88 -6.36
C ALA A 299 1.44 -15.50 -6.82
N GLY A 300 0.34 -15.33 -6.10
CA GLY A 300 -0.98 -15.81 -6.49
C GLY A 300 -1.44 -15.26 -7.86
N ALA A 301 -0.99 -14.07 -8.23
CA ALA A 301 -1.23 -13.52 -9.56
C ALA A 301 -0.64 -14.40 -10.70
N SER A 302 0.42 -15.15 -10.43
CA SER A 302 0.95 -16.11 -11.41
C SER A 302 -0.02 -17.26 -11.67
N ILE A 303 -0.69 -17.74 -10.63
CA ILE A 303 -1.71 -18.80 -10.75
C ILE A 303 -2.97 -18.24 -11.45
N GLN A 304 -3.38 -17.01 -11.13
CA GLN A 304 -4.46 -16.35 -11.87
C GLN A 304 -4.12 -16.20 -13.35
N TRP A 305 -2.90 -15.79 -13.67
CA TRP A 305 -2.44 -15.68 -15.05
C TRP A 305 -2.48 -17.02 -15.80
N LEU A 306 -2.08 -18.13 -15.16
CA LEU A 306 -2.20 -19.47 -15.75
C LEU A 306 -3.65 -19.84 -16.03
N ARG A 307 -4.59 -19.44 -15.19
CA ARG A 307 -6.02 -19.69 -15.34
C ARG A 307 -6.68 -18.77 -16.37
N ASP A 308 -6.50 -17.47 -16.24
CA ASP A 308 -7.32 -16.46 -16.92
C ASP A 308 -6.77 -16.10 -18.30
N GLU A 309 -5.45 -16.00 -18.43
CA GLU A 309 -4.79 -15.58 -19.68
C GLU A 309 -4.27 -16.78 -20.47
N MET A 310 -3.53 -17.67 -19.84
CA MET A 310 -2.97 -18.85 -20.51
C MET A 310 -3.98 -19.98 -20.68
N LYS A 311 -5.03 -19.99 -19.84
CA LYS A 311 -6.11 -21.01 -19.84
C LYS A 311 -5.57 -22.45 -19.74
N LEU A 312 -4.49 -22.63 -18.99
CA LEU A 312 -3.86 -23.94 -18.74
C LEU A 312 -4.53 -24.70 -17.60
N ILE A 313 -5.20 -23.99 -16.70
CA ILE A 313 -5.97 -24.55 -15.58
C ILE A 313 -7.35 -23.89 -15.56
N SER A 314 -8.36 -24.59 -15.01
CA SER A 314 -9.73 -24.09 -14.91
C SER A 314 -10.01 -23.44 -13.56
N ASP A 315 -9.35 -23.93 -12.52
CA ASP A 315 -9.44 -23.43 -11.15
C ASP A 315 -8.04 -23.29 -10.52
N ALA A 316 -7.88 -22.41 -9.56
CA ALA A 316 -6.61 -22.23 -8.84
C ALA A 316 -6.16 -23.52 -8.12
N PHE A 317 -7.10 -24.32 -7.62
CA PHE A 317 -6.82 -25.62 -6.98
C PHE A 317 -6.22 -26.65 -7.95
N ASP A 318 -6.48 -26.52 -9.26
CA ASP A 318 -5.88 -27.41 -10.28
C ASP A 318 -4.36 -27.33 -10.27
N SER A 319 -3.79 -26.18 -9.86
CA SER A 319 -2.34 -25.99 -9.82
C SER A 319 -1.64 -26.98 -8.89
N GLU A 320 -2.19 -27.22 -7.68
CA GLU A 320 -1.66 -28.22 -6.76
C GLU A 320 -1.84 -29.62 -7.30
N TYR A 321 -3.01 -29.92 -7.86
CA TYR A 321 -3.31 -31.22 -8.43
C TYR A 321 -2.32 -31.60 -9.56
N PHE A 322 -2.04 -30.68 -10.47
CA PHE A 322 -1.07 -30.95 -11.56
C PHE A 322 0.36 -31.01 -11.04
N ALA A 323 0.74 -30.10 -10.13
CA ALA A 323 2.09 -30.08 -9.55
C ALA A 323 2.43 -31.39 -8.79
N THR A 324 1.45 -32.00 -8.14
CA THR A 324 1.67 -33.27 -7.42
C THR A 324 1.76 -34.50 -8.31
N LYS A 325 1.39 -34.39 -9.57
CA LYS A 325 1.47 -35.51 -10.56
C LYS A 325 2.85 -35.70 -11.17
N VAL A 326 3.71 -34.71 -11.07
CA VAL A 326 5.06 -34.75 -11.65
C VAL A 326 6.10 -34.85 -10.53
N LYS A 327 7.24 -35.45 -10.80
CA LYS A 327 8.33 -35.62 -9.83
C LYS A 327 9.18 -34.36 -9.69
N ASP A 328 9.32 -33.64 -10.77
CA ASP A 328 10.13 -32.41 -10.89
C ASP A 328 9.62 -31.59 -12.06
N THR A 329 10.28 -30.46 -12.33
CA THR A 329 9.91 -29.52 -13.39
C THR A 329 10.37 -29.97 -14.78
N ASN A 330 11.06 -31.08 -14.90
CA ASN A 330 11.70 -31.56 -16.14
C ASN A 330 12.60 -30.48 -16.81
N GLY A 331 13.19 -29.59 -16.02
CA GLY A 331 14.01 -28.47 -16.52
C GLY A 331 13.24 -27.24 -17.01
N VAL A 332 11.92 -27.23 -16.87
CA VAL A 332 11.08 -26.04 -17.17
C VAL A 332 11.03 -25.13 -15.99
N TYR A 333 11.34 -23.85 -16.20
CA TYR A 333 11.29 -22.81 -15.19
C TYR A 333 10.50 -21.61 -15.71
N VAL A 334 9.62 -21.06 -14.85
CA VAL A 334 8.88 -19.83 -15.10
C VAL A 334 9.43 -18.73 -14.21
N VAL A 335 9.84 -17.61 -14.80
CA VAL A 335 10.17 -16.38 -14.09
C VAL A 335 8.98 -15.44 -14.19
N PRO A 336 8.18 -15.26 -13.14
CA PRO A 336 6.95 -14.49 -13.23
C PRO A 336 7.19 -12.99 -12.96
N ALA A 337 8.14 -12.39 -13.68
CA ALA A 337 8.50 -10.98 -13.55
C ALA A 337 7.57 -10.06 -14.36
N PHE A 338 6.25 -10.26 -14.29
CA PHE A 338 5.28 -9.53 -15.14
C PHE A 338 5.25 -8.02 -14.84
N THR A 339 5.58 -7.63 -13.60
CA THR A 339 5.65 -6.24 -13.13
C THR A 339 7.06 -5.86 -12.63
N GLY A 340 8.09 -6.49 -13.17
CA GLY A 340 9.45 -6.40 -12.65
C GLY A 340 9.71 -7.37 -11.48
N LEU A 341 10.89 -7.28 -10.90
CA LEU A 341 11.32 -8.06 -9.73
C LEU A 341 11.44 -7.13 -8.52
N GLY A 342 10.90 -7.58 -7.39
CA GLY A 342 11.10 -6.97 -6.09
C GLY A 342 12.39 -7.48 -5.41
N ALA A 343 12.36 -7.61 -4.09
CA ALA A 343 13.49 -8.09 -3.30
C ALA A 343 13.98 -9.47 -3.79
N PRO A 344 15.28 -9.72 -3.82
CA PRO A 344 16.39 -8.81 -3.54
C PRO A 344 16.89 -8.03 -4.76
N TYR A 345 16.31 -8.22 -5.94
CA TYR A 345 16.84 -7.76 -7.24
C TYR A 345 16.52 -6.31 -7.56
N TRP A 346 15.31 -5.85 -7.21
CA TRP A 346 14.80 -4.49 -7.48
C TRP A 346 14.97 -4.06 -8.93
N ASP A 347 14.60 -4.96 -9.87
CA ASP A 347 14.67 -4.71 -11.30
C ASP A 347 13.27 -4.40 -11.88
N PRO A 348 12.97 -3.11 -12.16
CA PRO A 348 11.68 -2.71 -12.70
C PRO A 348 11.51 -3.07 -14.20
N TYR A 349 12.61 -3.44 -14.88
CA TYR A 349 12.62 -3.75 -16.32
C TYR A 349 12.51 -5.24 -16.61
N ALA A 350 12.75 -6.10 -15.62
CA ALA A 350 12.58 -7.54 -15.78
C ALA A 350 11.16 -7.88 -16.25
N ARG A 351 11.05 -8.88 -17.10
CA ARG A 351 9.76 -9.38 -17.62
C ARG A 351 9.69 -10.88 -17.46
N GLY A 352 8.45 -11.43 -17.49
CA GLY A 352 8.20 -12.85 -17.40
C GLY A 352 8.86 -13.62 -18.54
N ALA A 353 9.38 -14.81 -18.21
CA ALA A 353 9.98 -15.71 -19.17
C ALA A 353 9.73 -17.17 -18.79
N ILE A 354 9.68 -18.05 -19.78
CA ILE A 354 9.62 -19.51 -19.61
C ILE A 354 10.84 -20.10 -20.28
N PHE A 355 11.60 -20.89 -19.55
CA PHE A 355 12.82 -21.53 -20.02
C PHE A 355 12.73 -23.04 -19.95
N GLY A 356 13.50 -23.73 -20.79
CA GLY A 356 13.70 -25.16 -20.72
C GLY A 356 12.61 -26.00 -21.40
N LEU A 357 11.67 -25.38 -22.12
CA LEU A 357 10.62 -26.11 -22.82
C LEU A 357 11.20 -27.06 -23.88
N THR A 358 10.75 -28.32 -23.87
CA THR A 358 11.00 -29.31 -24.90
C THR A 358 9.68 -29.87 -25.46
N ARG A 359 9.74 -30.62 -26.56
CA ARG A 359 8.52 -31.20 -27.15
C ARG A 359 7.80 -32.20 -26.21
N GLY A 360 8.51 -32.74 -25.24
CA GLY A 360 8.00 -33.79 -24.34
C GLY A 360 7.37 -33.26 -23.06
N ASP A 361 7.40 -31.95 -22.81
CA ASP A 361 6.86 -31.36 -21.60
C ASP A 361 5.33 -31.38 -21.63
N ARG A 362 4.72 -31.70 -20.48
CA ARG A 362 3.27 -31.88 -20.30
C ARG A 362 2.77 -31.05 -19.14
#